data_29c3ebfec4809d51492367bca389767f
#
_entry.id   29c3ebfec4809d51492367bca389767f
#
_cell.length_a   1.000
_cell.length_b   1.000
_cell.length_c   1.000
_cell.angle_alpha   90.00
_cell.angle_beta   90.00
_cell.angle_gamma   90.00
#
_symmetry.space_group_name_H-M   'P 1'
#
loop_
_entity.id
_entity.type
_entity.pdbx_description
1 polymer ?
#
loop_
_entity_poly.entity_id
_entity_poly.type
_entity_poly.pdbx_seq_one_letter_code
_entity_poly.pdbx_strand_id
1 'polypeptide(L)'
;MALARTHSVALVGVEGHLIEVEADIAQGLPITILVGLPDTALREARDRIRAAIVNSGESWPQRKITVGLSPASLPKRGSGFDLAIAVAIMAAGEALPLSGPAGKMFLAELGLDGQLRPVPGVLPAVAAAAPCADTVVVAAENAIEARLVPGVRVVAANSLAELVIWLRGGPPPTPAPPPAPSPRPRGPGGKARIKTKDLAEVLGQAEARMAAEICAAGGHNLSLLGPPGTGKTMLAERLPTILPRLDAAAALEVTSIHSVAGTLVPGAGLVSEPPFCAPHHTASKAAIVGGGSGLIRPGAASLAHRGVLFLDEAPEFQRDVLDALRQPLEAGEVVIARQAMTARFPARFTLVLAANPCPCARAATPGGTACECSPATRRRYLGRLSGPLLDRVDVKVTLEPVNRREMLYDRKHAEPSAIVAHRVAAARDRASHRLAGTPWRLNAEIPGAELRRSFTPGHGALKSLERAMELGQVSARGADKIVRVAWSVADLAGKPRPGGGEVDFAIGLWLGVDR
;
A
#
# COMPACT_ATOMS: atom_id res chain seq x y z
N MET A 1 -1.04 -19.68 44.25
CA MET A 1 -0.74 -18.66 43.20
C MET A 1 -1.09 -19.31 41.88
N ALA A 2 -2.05 -18.78 41.17
CA ALA A 2 -2.44 -19.32 39.88
C ALA A 2 -1.95 -18.33 38.81
N LEU A 3 -0.81 -18.65 38.18
CA LEU A 3 -0.25 -17.91 37.04
C LEU A 3 -0.71 -18.60 35.75
N ALA A 4 -1.29 -17.83 34.85
CA ALA A 4 -1.65 -18.29 33.51
C ALA A 4 -1.04 -17.40 32.46
N ARG A 5 -0.75 -17.99 31.30
CA ARG A 5 -0.14 -17.31 30.15
C ARG A 5 -0.96 -17.49 28.88
N THR A 6 -1.08 -16.43 28.12
CA THR A 6 -1.65 -16.43 26.78
C THR A 6 -0.78 -15.60 25.86
N HIS A 7 -1.04 -15.66 24.56
CA HIS A 7 -0.25 -14.93 23.58
C HIS A 7 -1.15 -14.08 22.67
N SER A 8 -0.61 -12.95 22.26
CA SER A 8 -1.19 -12.04 21.28
C SER A 8 -0.10 -11.44 20.39
N VAL A 9 -0.45 -10.51 19.48
CA VAL A 9 0.50 -9.82 18.61
C VAL A 9 0.28 -8.32 18.69
N ALA A 10 1.38 -7.57 18.85
CA ALA A 10 1.39 -6.13 18.65
C ALA A 10 1.92 -5.79 17.25
N LEU A 11 1.31 -4.83 16.59
CA LEU A 11 1.77 -4.34 15.29
C LEU A 11 2.56 -3.05 15.43
N VAL A 12 3.73 -3.00 14.77
CA VAL A 12 4.53 -1.80 14.58
C VAL A 12 4.69 -1.58 13.07
N GLY A 13 3.89 -0.69 12.49
CA GLY A 13 3.75 -0.62 11.04
C GLY A 13 3.01 -1.87 10.53
N VAL A 14 3.65 -2.62 9.64
CA VAL A 14 3.16 -3.93 9.15
C VAL A 14 3.87 -5.11 9.82
N GLU A 15 4.80 -4.86 10.72
CA GLU A 15 5.54 -5.90 11.42
C GLU A 15 4.80 -6.33 12.69
N GLY A 16 4.56 -7.63 12.84
CA GLY A 16 3.95 -8.21 14.02
C GLY A 16 5.00 -8.69 15.02
N HIS A 17 4.79 -8.35 16.29
CA HIS A 17 5.64 -8.77 17.41
C HIS A 17 4.82 -9.57 18.42
N LEU A 18 5.34 -10.71 18.82
CA LEU A 18 4.69 -11.58 19.82
C LEU A 18 4.61 -10.87 21.17
N ILE A 19 3.46 -10.94 21.80
CA ILE A 19 3.19 -10.43 23.14
C ILE A 19 2.74 -11.59 24.01
N GLU A 20 3.47 -11.85 25.08
CA GLU A 20 3.04 -12.73 26.16
C GLU A 20 2.17 -11.94 27.14
N VAL A 21 1.02 -12.48 27.47
CA VAL A 21 0.09 -11.94 28.45
C VAL A 21 0.06 -12.88 29.65
N GLU A 22 0.57 -12.42 30.78
CA GLU A 22 0.59 -13.16 32.04
C GLU A 22 -0.47 -12.61 32.96
N ALA A 23 -1.27 -13.49 33.59
CA ALA A 23 -2.23 -13.11 34.63
C ALA A 23 -1.91 -13.87 35.92
N ASP A 24 -1.76 -13.13 37.01
CA ASP A 24 -1.58 -13.66 38.38
C ASP A 24 -2.75 -13.24 39.25
N ILE A 25 -3.30 -14.20 39.98
CA ILE A 25 -4.37 -13.96 40.94
C ILE A 25 -3.89 -14.33 42.36
N ALA A 26 -3.68 -13.31 43.18
CA ALA A 26 -3.19 -13.40 44.53
C ALA A 26 -4.28 -13.09 45.56
N GLN A 27 -4.08 -13.52 46.82
CA GLN A 27 -4.92 -13.06 47.93
C GLN A 27 -4.73 -11.56 48.17
N GLY A 28 -5.82 -10.84 48.44
CA GLY A 28 -5.79 -9.43 48.73
C GLY A 28 -7.12 -8.74 48.36
N LEU A 29 -7.15 -7.43 48.56
CA LEU A 29 -8.31 -6.63 48.18
C LEU A 29 -8.58 -6.71 46.66
N PRO A 30 -9.85 -6.73 46.26
CA PRO A 30 -10.24 -6.78 44.84
C PRO A 30 -9.73 -5.56 44.08
N ILE A 31 -8.58 -5.69 43.44
CA ILE A 31 -7.97 -4.68 42.60
C ILE A 31 -7.42 -5.35 41.34
N THR A 32 -7.56 -4.67 40.20
CA THR A 32 -6.98 -5.14 38.94
C THR A 32 -5.90 -4.18 38.48
N ILE A 33 -4.68 -4.70 38.32
CA ILE A 33 -3.50 -3.97 37.89
C ILE A 33 -3.11 -4.53 36.51
N LEU A 34 -3.09 -3.69 35.51
CA LEU A 34 -2.60 -4.00 34.17
C LEU A 34 -1.27 -3.27 33.96
N VAL A 35 -0.22 -3.99 33.56
CA VAL A 35 1.13 -3.46 33.34
C VAL A 35 1.49 -3.60 31.86
N GLY A 36 2.05 -2.56 31.27
CA GLY A 36 2.53 -2.59 29.88
C GLY A 36 1.62 -1.98 28.83
N LEU A 37 0.53 -1.34 29.24
CA LEU A 37 -0.33 -0.51 28.37
C LEU A 37 -0.25 0.98 28.80
N PRO A 38 -0.56 1.95 27.92
CA PRO A 38 -0.72 3.36 28.31
C PRO A 38 -1.90 3.58 29.28
N ASP A 39 -1.78 4.52 30.20
CA ASP A 39 -2.73 4.74 31.32
C ASP A 39 -4.22 4.85 30.93
N THR A 40 -4.53 5.55 29.84
CA THR A 40 -5.91 5.69 29.35
C THR A 40 -6.47 4.38 28.81
N ALA A 41 -5.69 3.68 27.99
CA ALA A 41 -6.07 2.39 27.41
C ALA A 41 -6.21 1.30 28.49
N LEU A 42 -5.45 1.39 29.59
CA LEU A 42 -5.54 0.49 30.74
C LEU A 42 -6.90 0.47 31.40
N ARG A 43 -7.43 1.67 31.68
CA ARG A 43 -8.74 1.80 32.36
C ARG A 43 -9.87 1.30 31.48
N GLU A 44 -9.88 1.71 30.21
CA GLU A 44 -10.88 1.29 29.23
C GLU A 44 -10.86 -0.23 29.01
N ALA A 45 -9.67 -0.83 28.84
CA ALA A 45 -9.53 -2.26 28.65
C ALA A 45 -10.01 -3.05 29.87
N ARG A 46 -9.65 -2.64 31.10
CA ARG A 46 -10.08 -3.29 32.34
C ARG A 46 -11.60 -3.38 32.44
N ASP A 47 -12.27 -2.24 32.24
CA ASP A 47 -13.72 -2.16 32.43
C ASP A 47 -14.46 -2.92 31.33
N ARG A 48 -13.95 -2.88 30.09
CA ARG A 48 -14.47 -3.65 28.95
C ARG A 48 -14.31 -5.15 29.15
N ILE A 49 -13.12 -5.62 29.51
CA ILE A 49 -12.82 -7.05 29.74
C ILE A 49 -13.67 -7.60 30.89
N ARG A 50 -13.78 -6.84 31.99
CA ARG A 50 -14.61 -7.24 33.13
C ARG A 50 -16.08 -7.41 32.74
N ALA A 51 -16.65 -6.42 32.04
CA ALA A 51 -18.02 -6.49 31.57
C ALA A 51 -18.23 -7.69 30.62
N ALA A 52 -17.30 -7.90 29.68
CA ALA A 52 -17.36 -9.02 28.73
C ALA A 52 -17.36 -10.38 29.42
N ILE A 53 -16.50 -10.60 30.42
CA ILE A 53 -16.44 -11.84 31.16
C ILE A 53 -17.76 -12.07 31.92
N VAL A 54 -18.26 -11.09 32.67
CA VAL A 54 -19.50 -11.19 33.43
C VAL A 54 -20.70 -11.42 32.50
N ASN A 55 -20.82 -10.68 31.42
CA ASN A 55 -21.92 -10.82 30.49
C ASN A 55 -21.84 -12.11 29.63
N SER A 56 -20.68 -12.78 29.61
CA SER A 56 -20.53 -14.12 29.02
C SER A 56 -20.92 -15.25 29.99
N GLY A 57 -21.46 -14.94 31.20
CA GLY A 57 -21.89 -15.92 32.20
C GLY A 57 -20.76 -16.42 33.10
N GLU A 58 -19.58 -15.80 33.06
CA GLU A 58 -18.43 -16.17 33.86
C GLU A 58 -18.24 -15.26 35.07
N SER A 59 -17.65 -15.76 36.14
CA SER A 59 -17.41 -15.00 37.36
C SER A 59 -16.12 -14.19 37.26
N TRP A 60 -16.16 -12.91 37.64
CA TRP A 60 -14.97 -12.08 37.81
C TRP A 60 -14.32 -12.40 39.19
N PRO A 61 -13.01 -12.73 39.22
CA PRO A 61 -12.33 -13.04 40.49
C PRO A 61 -12.35 -11.85 41.47
N GLN A 62 -12.89 -12.05 42.68
CA GLN A 62 -12.94 -11.04 43.76
C GLN A 62 -11.63 -11.06 44.58
N ARG A 63 -10.49 -10.98 43.90
CA ARG A 63 -9.12 -11.03 44.45
C ARG A 63 -8.25 -9.99 43.76
N LYS A 64 -6.99 -9.87 44.17
CA LYS A 64 -6.00 -9.03 43.48
C LYS A 64 -5.59 -9.71 42.17
N ILE A 65 -5.87 -9.08 41.06
CA ILE A 65 -5.50 -9.52 39.70
C ILE A 65 -4.36 -8.64 39.22
N THR A 66 -3.26 -9.23 38.77
CA THR A 66 -2.16 -8.53 38.11
C THR A 66 -1.98 -9.14 36.72
N VAL A 67 -2.05 -8.30 35.66
CA VAL A 67 -1.80 -8.73 34.29
C VAL A 67 -0.61 -7.95 33.74
N GLY A 68 0.38 -8.68 33.25
CA GLY A 68 1.57 -8.15 32.59
C GLY A 68 1.57 -8.46 31.10
N LEU A 69 1.95 -7.50 30.28
CA LEU A 69 2.15 -7.69 28.84
C LEU A 69 3.64 -7.53 28.51
N SER A 70 4.29 -8.60 28.10
CA SER A 70 5.72 -8.67 27.79
C SER A 70 6.00 -8.77 26.28
N PRO A 71 7.10 -8.19 25.77
CA PRO A 71 8.10 -7.36 26.45
C PRO A 71 7.63 -5.92 26.69
N ALA A 72 8.02 -5.32 27.82
CA ALA A 72 7.61 -3.95 28.19
C ALA A 72 8.09 -2.87 27.22
N SER A 73 9.18 -3.12 26.49
CA SER A 73 9.78 -2.17 25.53
C SER A 73 8.94 -1.95 24.26
N LEU A 74 8.04 -2.90 23.93
CA LEU A 74 7.17 -2.75 22.75
C LEU A 74 5.93 -1.94 23.11
N PRO A 75 5.57 -0.93 22.29
CA PRO A 75 4.35 -0.18 22.50
C PRO A 75 3.13 -1.05 22.16
N LYS A 76 2.28 -1.28 23.14
CA LYS A 76 1.03 -2.02 23.01
C LYS A 76 -0.11 -1.02 22.94
N ARG A 77 -0.73 -0.92 21.78
CA ARG A 77 -1.82 0.04 21.51
C ARG A 77 -3.00 -0.67 20.88
N GLY A 78 -4.19 -0.16 21.16
CA GLY A 78 -5.44 -0.72 20.65
C GLY A 78 -6.02 -1.83 21.55
N SER A 79 -7.19 -2.28 21.16
CA SER A 79 -8.04 -3.23 21.90
C SER A 79 -7.83 -4.70 21.51
N GLY A 80 -6.89 -4.96 20.59
CA GLY A 80 -6.65 -6.31 20.07
C GLY A 80 -6.14 -7.33 21.11
N PHE A 81 -5.72 -6.86 22.28
CA PHE A 81 -5.25 -7.70 23.40
C PHE A 81 -6.37 -8.13 24.35
N ASP A 82 -7.57 -7.55 24.24
CA ASP A 82 -8.65 -7.78 25.18
C ASP A 82 -8.97 -9.26 25.36
N LEU A 83 -9.06 -9.99 24.25
CA LEU A 83 -9.36 -11.41 24.27
C LEU A 83 -8.27 -12.22 24.97
N ALA A 84 -6.99 -11.93 24.67
CA ALA A 84 -5.86 -12.60 25.31
C ALA A 84 -5.84 -12.35 26.82
N ILE A 85 -6.09 -11.11 27.24
CA ILE A 85 -6.16 -10.72 28.65
C ILE A 85 -7.32 -11.42 29.35
N ALA A 86 -8.52 -11.45 28.73
CA ALA A 86 -9.68 -12.13 29.29
C ALA A 86 -9.42 -13.61 29.50
N VAL A 87 -8.88 -14.30 28.51
CA VAL A 87 -8.53 -15.74 28.58
C VAL A 87 -7.47 -15.99 29.63
N ALA A 88 -6.45 -15.15 29.77
CA ALA A 88 -5.42 -15.26 30.81
C ALA A 88 -6.01 -15.12 32.20
N ILE A 89 -6.89 -14.14 32.46
CA ILE A 89 -7.57 -13.93 33.73
C ILE A 89 -8.46 -15.11 34.07
N MET A 90 -9.24 -15.62 33.11
CA MET A 90 -10.12 -16.78 33.33
C MET A 90 -9.32 -18.06 33.61
N ALA A 91 -8.19 -18.27 32.95
CA ALA A 91 -7.32 -19.41 33.20
C ALA A 91 -6.62 -19.33 34.58
N ALA A 92 -6.14 -18.13 34.96
CA ALA A 92 -5.59 -17.89 36.30
C ALA A 92 -6.64 -18.01 37.42
N GLY A 93 -7.91 -17.72 37.10
CA GLY A 93 -9.06 -17.87 38.00
C GLY A 93 -9.66 -19.26 38.02
N GLU A 94 -9.03 -20.25 37.40
CA GLU A 94 -9.50 -21.66 37.33
C GLU A 94 -10.85 -21.81 36.58
N ALA A 95 -11.34 -20.76 35.95
CA ALA A 95 -12.53 -20.84 35.10
C ALA A 95 -12.25 -21.58 33.78
N LEU A 96 -10.98 -21.61 33.35
CA LEU A 96 -10.50 -22.39 32.20
C LEU A 96 -9.34 -23.31 32.64
N PRO A 97 -9.21 -24.52 32.06
CA PRO A 97 -8.03 -25.34 32.26
C PRO A 97 -6.80 -24.67 31.62
N LEU A 98 -5.63 -24.74 32.27
CA LEU A 98 -4.38 -24.13 31.74
C LEU A 98 -3.97 -24.69 30.36
N SER A 99 -4.38 -25.90 30.02
CA SER A 99 -4.20 -26.51 28.70
C SER A 99 -5.08 -25.86 27.61
N GLY A 100 -6.17 -25.22 27.99
CA GLY A 100 -7.09 -24.59 27.05
C GLY A 100 -6.42 -23.54 26.15
N PRO A 101 -5.75 -22.52 26.71
CA PRO A 101 -5.05 -21.49 25.94
C PRO A 101 -3.68 -21.92 25.38
N ALA A 102 -3.12 -23.05 25.84
CA ALA A 102 -1.79 -23.50 25.43
C ALA A 102 -1.66 -23.67 23.91
N GLY A 103 -0.58 -23.15 23.30
CA GLY A 103 -0.32 -23.22 21.86
C GLY A 103 -1.25 -22.37 21.00
N LYS A 104 -2.08 -21.53 21.62
CA LYS A 104 -3.04 -20.68 20.92
C LYS A 104 -2.71 -19.19 21.07
N MET A 105 -3.03 -18.44 20.04
CA MET A 105 -2.90 -16.98 20.00
C MET A 105 -4.27 -16.33 19.87
N PHE A 106 -4.47 -15.20 20.54
CA PHE A 106 -5.77 -14.55 20.64
C PHE A 106 -5.70 -13.12 20.12
N LEU A 107 -6.53 -12.79 19.12
CA LEU A 107 -6.54 -11.52 18.41
C LEU A 107 -7.99 -11.05 18.20
N ALA A 108 -8.55 -10.35 19.17
CA ALA A 108 -9.86 -9.72 19.04
C ALA A 108 -10.06 -8.62 20.10
N GLU A 109 -10.88 -7.63 19.78
CA GLU A 109 -11.46 -6.72 20.75
C GLU A 109 -12.69 -7.37 21.41
N LEU A 110 -12.97 -7.06 22.65
CA LEU A 110 -14.17 -7.50 23.36
C LEU A 110 -15.20 -6.37 23.43
N GLY A 111 -16.43 -6.65 23.03
CA GLY A 111 -17.58 -5.81 23.38
C GLY A 111 -17.97 -5.98 24.83
N LEU A 112 -18.64 -4.99 25.44
CA LEU A 112 -19.17 -5.10 26.81
C LEU A 112 -20.17 -6.26 26.97
N ASP A 113 -20.80 -6.66 25.88
CA ASP A 113 -21.75 -7.77 25.77
C ASP A 113 -21.06 -9.15 25.61
N GLY A 114 -19.73 -9.19 25.62
CA GLY A 114 -18.95 -10.41 25.39
C GLY A 114 -18.81 -10.82 23.93
N GLN A 115 -19.30 -10.02 22.98
CA GLN A 115 -19.07 -10.29 21.54
C GLN A 115 -17.61 -10.00 21.17
N LEU A 116 -17.04 -10.85 20.30
CA LEU A 116 -15.73 -10.60 19.70
C LEU A 116 -15.88 -9.63 18.53
N ARG A 117 -15.14 -8.54 18.58
CA ARG A 117 -15.13 -7.50 17.54
C ARG A 117 -13.87 -7.57 16.69
N PRO A 118 -13.98 -7.27 15.39
CA PRO A 118 -12.84 -7.31 14.48
C PRO A 118 -11.81 -6.25 14.84
N VAL A 119 -10.54 -6.60 14.62
CA VAL A 119 -9.41 -5.68 14.78
C VAL A 119 -8.71 -5.47 13.43
N PRO A 120 -8.19 -4.27 13.15
CA PRO A 120 -7.40 -4.02 11.95
C PRO A 120 -6.03 -4.69 12.04
N GLY A 121 -5.45 -5.07 10.90
CA GLY A 121 -4.12 -5.64 10.85
C GLY A 121 -4.06 -7.12 11.24
N VAL A 122 -5.17 -7.85 11.14
CA VAL A 122 -5.19 -9.28 11.46
C VAL A 122 -4.27 -10.08 10.55
N LEU A 123 -4.20 -9.76 9.26
CA LEU A 123 -3.34 -10.49 8.32
C LEU A 123 -1.86 -10.47 8.73
N PRO A 124 -1.20 -9.31 8.91
CA PRO A 124 0.19 -9.30 9.36
C PRO A 124 0.36 -9.84 10.79
N ALA A 125 -0.64 -9.70 11.67
CA ALA A 125 -0.58 -10.28 13.01
C ALA A 125 -0.58 -11.82 12.97
N VAL A 126 -1.46 -12.42 12.16
CA VAL A 126 -1.50 -13.88 11.97
C VAL A 126 -0.24 -14.39 11.27
N ALA A 127 0.29 -13.65 10.29
CA ALA A 127 1.53 -13.99 9.63
C ALA A 127 2.72 -14.02 10.59
N ALA A 128 2.77 -13.09 11.55
CA ALA A 128 3.79 -13.10 12.62
C ALA A 128 3.57 -14.21 13.65
N ALA A 129 2.33 -14.62 13.88
CA ALA A 129 1.96 -15.70 14.79
C ALA A 129 2.29 -17.10 14.24
N ALA A 130 2.23 -17.26 12.93
CA ALA A 130 2.35 -18.55 12.23
C ALA A 130 3.55 -19.43 12.63
N PRO A 131 4.77 -18.87 12.85
CA PRO A 131 5.90 -19.68 13.29
C PRO A 131 5.83 -20.19 14.74
N CYS A 132 4.94 -19.63 15.57
CA CYS A 132 4.97 -19.81 17.02
C CYS A 132 3.65 -20.35 17.61
N ALA A 133 2.58 -20.43 16.81
CA ALA A 133 1.28 -20.89 17.27
C ALA A 133 0.63 -21.84 16.27
N ASP A 134 0.12 -22.97 16.76
CA ASP A 134 -0.62 -23.92 15.94
C ASP A 134 -2.02 -23.39 15.58
N THR A 135 -2.58 -22.55 16.43
CA THR A 135 -3.94 -22.04 16.29
C THR A 135 -4.00 -20.55 16.63
N VAL A 136 -4.66 -19.77 15.76
CA VAL A 136 -4.96 -18.37 16.02
C VAL A 136 -6.47 -18.20 16.15
N VAL A 137 -6.91 -17.57 17.23
CA VAL A 137 -8.30 -17.25 17.52
C VAL A 137 -8.58 -15.81 17.16
N VAL A 138 -9.58 -15.58 16.33
CA VAL A 138 -9.96 -14.24 15.83
C VAL A 138 -11.48 -14.04 15.93
N ALA A 139 -11.92 -12.78 15.86
CA ALA A 139 -13.34 -12.49 15.67
C ALA A 139 -13.83 -13.08 14.33
N ALA A 140 -15.08 -13.51 14.27
CA ALA A 140 -15.67 -14.13 13.07
C ALA A 140 -15.52 -13.28 11.81
N GLU A 141 -15.64 -11.96 11.93
CA GLU A 141 -15.49 -11.03 10.82
C GLU A 141 -14.05 -10.99 10.25
N ASN A 142 -13.03 -11.27 11.07
CA ASN A 142 -11.64 -11.34 10.64
C ASN A 142 -11.24 -12.72 10.06
N ALA A 143 -12.12 -13.72 10.12
CA ALA A 143 -11.77 -15.09 9.79
C ALA A 143 -11.30 -15.28 8.35
N ILE A 144 -11.95 -14.60 7.39
CA ILE A 144 -11.60 -14.71 5.97
C ILE A 144 -10.20 -14.15 5.74
N GLU A 145 -9.92 -12.99 6.31
CA GLU A 145 -8.62 -12.33 6.23
C GLU A 145 -7.52 -13.19 6.89
N ALA A 146 -7.77 -13.68 8.11
CA ALA A 146 -6.83 -14.51 8.84
C ALA A 146 -6.44 -15.81 8.09
N ARG A 147 -7.39 -16.42 7.38
CA ARG A 147 -7.19 -17.65 6.58
C ARG A 147 -6.36 -17.44 5.32
N LEU A 148 -6.06 -16.20 4.93
CA LEU A 148 -5.15 -15.90 3.82
C LEU A 148 -3.69 -16.25 4.15
N VAL A 149 -3.36 -16.44 5.44
CA VAL A 149 -2.03 -16.90 5.87
C VAL A 149 -1.99 -18.43 5.84
N PRO A 150 -1.13 -19.05 5.02
CA PRO A 150 -1.03 -20.50 4.95
C PRO A 150 -0.37 -21.07 6.21
N GLY A 151 -0.68 -22.33 6.53
CA GLY A 151 0.01 -23.09 7.59
C GLY A 151 -0.48 -22.83 9.02
N VAL A 152 -1.50 -21.99 9.23
CA VAL A 152 -2.07 -21.69 10.54
C VAL A 152 -3.52 -22.14 10.61
N ARG A 153 -3.89 -22.82 11.70
CA ARG A 153 -5.30 -23.11 11.98
C ARG A 153 -5.98 -21.88 12.55
N VAL A 154 -6.98 -21.37 11.84
CA VAL A 154 -7.78 -20.22 12.28
C VAL A 154 -9.09 -20.70 12.90
N VAL A 155 -9.30 -20.34 14.17
CA VAL A 155 -10.56 -20.53 14.90
C VAL A 155 -11.25 -19.16 14.99
N ALA A 156 -12.44 -19.07 14.43
CA ALA A 156 -13.26 -17.87 14.46
C ALA A 156 -14.38 -18.03 15.48
N ALA A 157 -14.58 -17.03 16.33
CA ALA A 157 -15.66 -17.02 17.31
C ALA A 157 -16.44 -15.71 17.25
N ASN A 158 -17.75 -15.78 17.57
CA ASN A 158 -18.60 -14.59 17.65
C ASN A 158 -18.59 -14.02 19.08
N SER A 159 -18.45 -14.87 20.09
CA SER A 159 -18.54 -14.47 21.48
C SER A 159 -17.51 -15.16 22.36
N LEU A 160 -17.21 -14.53 23.49
CA LEU A 160 -16.36 -15.09 24.54
C LEU A 160 -16.97 -16.36 25.13
N ALA A 161 -18.31 -16.43 25.26
CA ALA A 161 -19.01 -17.60 25.75
C ALA A 161 -18.79 -18.86 24.89
N GLU A 162 -18.91 -18.73 23.54
CA GLU A 162 -18.61 -19.82 22.60
C GLU A 162 -17.14 -20.28 22.74
N LEU A 163 -16.22 -19.32 22.86
CA LEU A 163 -14.80 -19.60 23.00
C LEU A 163 -14.49 -20.34 24.31
N VAL A 164 -15.12 -19.95 25.41
CA VAL A 164 -14.96 -20.61 26.74
C VAL A 164 -15.39 -22.06 26.69
N ILE A 165 -16.52 -22.38 26.06
CA ILE A 165 -17.00 -23.76 25.86
C ILE A 165 -15.93 -24.57 25.14
N TRP A 166 -15.37 -24.06 24.06
CA TRP A 166 -14.33 -24.75 23.30
C TRP A 166 -13.03 -24.92 24.10
N LEU A 167 -12.59 -23.90 24.82
CA LEU A 167 -11.37 -23.96 25.63
C LEU A 167 -11.48 -24.92 26.82
N ARG A 168 -12.71 -25.25 27.25
CA ARG A 168 -13.03 -26.31 28.24
C ARG A 168 -13.09 -27.72 27.63
N GLY A 169 -12.83 -27.88 26.32
CA GLY A 169 -12.86 -29.17 25.62
C GLY A 169 -14.18 -29.45 24.89
N GLY A 170 -15.08 -28.49 24.81
CA GLY A 170 -16.29 -28.57 24.00
C GLY A 170 -16.04 -28.43 22.48
N PRO A 171 -17.10 -28.43 21.67
CA PRO A 171 -16.98 -28.29 20.23
C PRO A 171 -16.38 -26.93 19.86
N PRO A 172 -15.63 -26.86 18.73
CA PRO A 172 -15.10 -25.59 18.24
C PRO A 172 -16.23 -24.61 17.90
N PRO A 173 -16.01 -23.29 18.07
CA PRO A 173 -16.99 -22.29 17.68
C PRO A 173 -17.36 -22.46 16.21
N THR A 174 -18.66 -22.38 15.91
CA THR A 174 -19.15 -22.36 14.53
C THR A 174 -19.53 -20.93 14.21
N PRO A 175 -18.69 -20.18 13.52
CA PRO A 175 -19.02 -18.79 13.18
C PRO A 175 -20.26 -18.78 12.31
N ALA A 176 -21.17 -17.85 12.57
CA ALA A 176 -22.25 -17.57 11.66
C ALA A 176 -21.65 -17.29 10.26
N PRO A 177 -22.29 -17.75 9.18
CA PRO A 177 -21.83 -17.41 7.85
C PRO A 177 -21.70 -15.87 7.78
N PRO A 178 -20.62 -15.33 7.18
CA PRO A 178 -20.48 -13.90 7.04
C PRO A 178 -21.76 -13.35 6.41
N PRO A 179 -22.27 -12.19 6.87
CA PRO A 179 -23.44 -11.59 6.26
C PRO A 179 -23.19 -11.53 4.76
N ALA A 180 -24.15 -12.06 3.99
CA ALA A 180 -24.03 -12.04 2.53
C ALA A 180 -23.61 -10.62 2.13
N PRO A 181 -22.60 -10.45 1.27
CA PRO A 181 -22.12 -9.13 0.90
C PRO A 181 -23.35 -8.32 0.51
N SER A 182 -23.60 -7.23 1.25
CA SER A 182 -24.77 -6.39 1.04
C SER A 182 -24.86 -6.13 -0.45
N PRO A 183 -25.99 -6.45 -1.12
CA PRO A 183 -26.10 -6.24 -2.55
C PRO A 183 -25.77 -4.76 -2.78
N ARG A 184 -24.66 -4.51 -3.48
CA ARG A 184 -24.32 -3.15 -3.90
C ARG A 184 -25.60 -2.56 -4.50
N PRO A 185 -25.99 -1.32 -4.18
CA PRO A 185 -27.24 -0.76 -4.66
C PRO A 185 -27.32 -0.97 -6.17
N ARG A 186 -28.22 -1.86 -6.57
CA ARG A 186 -28.52 -2.10 -7.98
C ARG A 186 -29.22 -0.84 -8.45
N GLY A 187 -28.53 -0.03 -9.25
CA GLY A 187 -29.22 0.97 -10.06
C GLY A 187 -30.30 0.28 -10.90
N PRO A 188 -31.41 0.96 -11.21
CA PRO A 188 -32.48 0.39 -12.02
C PRO A 188 -31.94 0.07 -13.42
N GLY A 189 -31.75 -1.22 -13.70
CA GLY A 189 -31.24 -1.72 -14.99
C GLY A 189 -30.17 -2.79 -14.78
N GLY A 190 -30.59 -4.05 -14.79
CA GLY A 190 -29.77 -5.23 -14.51
C GLY A 190 -28.47 -5.34 -15.29
N LYS A 191 -27.47 -5.97 -14.66
CA LYS A 191 -26.09 -6.20 -15.12
C LYS A 191 -25.25 -4.93 -15.20
N ALA A 192 -24.87 -4.34 -14.06
CA ALA A 192 -23.70 -3.51 -14.00
C ALA A 192 -22.46 -4.42 -14.22
N ARG A 193 -22.05 -4.63 -15.50
CA ARG A 193 -20.64 -4.85 -15.80
C ARG A 193 -19.93 -3.69 -15.15
N ILE A 194 -19.12 -3.93 -14.11
CA ILE A 194 -18.10 -2.98 -13.70
C ILE A 194 -17.38 -2.67 -15.01
N LYS A 195 -17.53 -1.45 -15.54
CA LYS A 195 -16.78 -1.02 -16.71
C LYS A 195 -15.32 -1.06 -16.27
N THR A 196 -14.63 -2.13 -16.61
CA THR A 196 -13.20 -2.22 -16.41
C THR A 196 -12.60 -1.13 -17.27
N LYS A 197 -11.89 -0.19 -16.65
CA LYS A 197 -11.18 0.85 -17.35
C LYS A 197 -10.24 0.20 -18.36
N ASP A 198 -10.20 0.68 -19.60
CA ASP A 198 -9.37 0.14 -20.66
C ASP A 198 -8.54 1.24 -21.33
N LEU A 199 -7.28 0.93 -21.65
CA LEU A 199 -6.38 1.88 -22.30
C LEU A 199 -6.89 2.32 -23.68
N ALA A 200 -7.66 1.49 -24.37
CA ALA A 200 -8.31 1.85 -25.63
C ALA A 200 -9.30 3.02 -25.52
N GLU A 201 -9.74 3.37 -24.31
CA GLU A 201 -10.60 4.54 -24.08
C GLU A 201 -9.79 5.87 -24.16
N VAL A 202 -8.45 5.82 -24.08
CA VAL A 202 -7.57 6.97 -24.19
C VAL A 202 -7.28 7.22 -25.68
N LEU A 203 -8.03 8.12 -26.28
CA LEU A 203 -7.95 8.40 -27.71
C LEU A 203 -7.03 9.59 -28.00
N GLY A 204 -6.28 9.54 -29.11
CA GLY A 204 -5.47 10.65 -29.65
C GLY A 204 -4.20 10.97 -28.86
N GLN A 205 -3.80 10.16 -27.91
CA GLN A 205 -2.63 10.40 -27.06
C GLN A 205 -1.59 9.28 -27.23
N ALA A 206 -1.17 9.03 -28.49
CA ALA A 206 -0.30 7.90 -28.81
C ALA A 206 1.03 7.92 -28.04
N GLU A 207 1.66 9.10 -27.96
CA GLU A 207 2.94 9.28 -27.23
C GLU A 207 2.76 9.05 -25.72
N ALA A 208 1.70 9.59 -25.13
CA ALA A 208 1.41 9.39 -23.71
C ALA A 208 1.05 7.95 -23.38
N ARG A 209 0.36 7.22 -24.27
CA ARG A 209 0.11 5.77 -24.13
C ARG A 209 1.41 4.97 -24.18
N MET A 210 2.31 5.30 -25.13
CA MET A 210 3.63 4.66 -25.22
C MET A 210 4.48 4.94 -23.98
N ALA A 211 4.49 6.17 -23.48
CA ALA A 211 5.18 6.53 -22.25
C ALA A 211 4.63 5.75 -21.03
N ALA A 212 3.32 5.58 -20.94
CA ALA A 212 2.70 4.75 -19.90
C ALA A 212 3.12 3.28 -20.00
N GLU A 213 3.21 2.72 -21.23
CA GLU A 213 3.70 1.36 -21.47
C GLU A 213 5.16 1.20 -21.05
N ILE A 214 6.03 2.15 -21.36
CA ILE A 214 7.44 2.16 -20.94
C ILE A 214 7.55 2.26 -19.42
N CYS A 215 6.77 3.15 -18.79
CA CYS A 215 6.73 3.25 -17.33
C CYS A 215 6.25 1.97 -16.68
N ALA A 216 5.23 1.32 -17.23
CA ALA A 216 4.74 0.04 -16.75
C ALA A 216 5.77 -1.08 -16.90
N ALA A 217 6.53 -1.11 -18.00
CA ALA A 217 7.56 -2.11 -18.24
C ALA A 217 8.75 -1.95 -17.29
N GLY A 218 9.26 -0.73 -17.11
CA GLY A 218 10.48 -0.46 -16.37
C GLY A 218 10.30 -0.03 -14.91
N GLY A 219 9.08 0.30 -14.48
CA GLY A 219 8.81 0.86 -13.15
C GLY A 219 9.18 2.34 -13.02
N HIS A 220 9.10 3.10 -14.13
CA HIS A 220 9.50 4.50 -14.18
C HIS A 220 8.40 5.44 -13.71
N ASN A 221 8.81 6.56 -13.10
CA ASN A 221 7.92 7.64 -12.70
C ASN A 221 7.60 8.55 -13.89
N LEU A 222 6.33 8.99 -13.98
CA LEU A 222 5.77 9.70 -15.12
C LEU A 222 5.29 11.11 -14.73
N SER A 223 5.58 12.10 -15.56
CA SER A 223 4.98 13.43 -15.47
C SER A 223 4.18 13.73 -16.73
N LEU A 224 2.93 14.13 -16.54
CA LEU A 224 1.98 14.49 -17.59
C LEU A 224 1.70 16.00 -17.50
N LEU A 225 2.13 16.77 -18.50
CA LEU A 225 1.85 18.18 -18.60
C LEU A 225 0.84 18.42 -19.72
N GLY A 226 -0.20 19.21 -19.50
CA GLY A 226 -1.16 19.51 -20.56
C GLY A 226 -2.36 20.28 -20.04
N PRO A 227 -3.12 20.96 -20.92
CA PRO A 227 -4.32 21.68 -20.53
C PRO A 227 -5.40 20.74 -19.98
N PRO A 228 -6.42 21.27 -19.29
CA PRO A 228 -7.56 20.48 -18.84
C PRO A 228 -8.25 19.77 -20.01
N GLY A 229 -8.77 18.57 -19.74
CA GLY A 229 -9.51 17.79 -20.76
C GLY A 229 -8.63 17.00 -21.74
N THR A 230 -7.30 17.04 -21.63
CA THR A 230 -6.39 16.27 -22.51
C THR A 230 -6.26 14.78 -22.15
N GLY A 231 -6.93 14.33 -21.09
CA GLY A 231 -6.96 12.90 -20.73
C GLY A 231 -5.88 12.45 -19.72
N LYS A 232 -5.16 13.37 -19.06
CA LYS A 232 -4.13 13.05 -18.05
C LYS A 232 -4.62 12.07 -16.98
N THR A 233 -5.72 12.41 -16.31
CA THR A 233 -6.35 11.58 -15.27
C THR A 233 -6.83 10.26 -15.84
N MET A 234 -7.42 10.30 -17.07
CA MET A 234 -7.89 9.11 -17.77
C MET A 234 -6.76 8.13 -18.05
N LEU A 235 -5.60 8.60 -18.50
CA LEU A 235 -4.42 7.76 -18.73
C LEU A 235 -3.88 7.18 -17.43
N ALA A 236 -3.72 8.01 -16.39
CA ALA A 236 -3.20 7.57 -15.08
C ALA A 236 -4.07 6.45 -14.46
N GLU A 237 -5.39 6.58 -14.53
CA GLU A 237 -6.33 5.58 -14.03
C GLU A 237 -6.29 4.24 -14.79
N ARG A 238 -5.75 4.22 -16.01
CA ARG A 238 -5.61 3.00 -16.82
C ARG A 238 -4.22 2.37 -16.70
N LEU A 239 -3.27 3.05 -16.11
CA LEU A 239 -1.93 2.50 -15.88
C LEU A 239 -1.96 1.17 -15.10
N PRO A 240 -2.75 0.99 -14.03
CA PRO A 240 -2.87 -0.30 -13.36
C PRO A 240 -3.34 -1.44 -14.25
N THR A 241 -4.13 -1.16 -15.29
CA THR A 241 -4.67 -2.20 -16.19
C THR A 241 -3.63 -2.82 -17.12
N ILE A 242 -2.47 -2.18 -17.25
CA ILE A 242 -1.34 -2.68 -18.04
C ILE A 242 -0.16 -3.15 -17.17
N LEU A 243 -0.25 -3.00 -15.85
CA LEU A 243 0.71 -3.58 -14.92
C LEU A 243 0.45 -5.07 -14.73
N PRO A 244 1.48 -5.91 -14.55
CA PRO A 244 1.30 -7.30 -14.20
C PRO A 244 0.58 -7.46 -12.87
N ARG A 245 -0.18 -8.55 -12.72
CA ARG A 245 -0.74 -8.94 -11.44
C ARG A 245 0.36 -9.17 -10.41
N LEU A 246 0.04 -8.91 -9.16
CA LEU A 246 0.96 -9.14 -8.05
C LEU A 246 1.19 -10.64 -7.86
N ASP A 247 2.44 -11.04 -7.68
CA ASP A 247 2.77 -12.39 -7.22
C ASP A 247 2.29 -12.61 -5.77
N ALA A 248 2.34 -13.84 -5.29
CA ALA A 248 1.82 -14.20 -3.98
C ALA A 248 2.48 -13.40 -2.84
N ALA A 249 3.79 -13.15 -2.93
CA ALA A 249 4.52 -12.40 -1.91
C ALA A 249 4.14 -10.91 -1.93
N ALA A 250 4.11 -10.29 -3.11
CA ALA A 250 3.69 -8.90 -3.27
C ALA A 250 2.21 -8.70 -2.91
N ALA A 251 1.34 -9.66 -3.24
CA ALA A 251 -0.07 -9.63 -2.88
C ALA A 251 -0.26 -9.67 -1.36
N LEU A 252 0.51 -10.50 -0.65
CA LEU A 252 0.50 -10.55 0.81
C LEU A 252 1.00 -9.24 1.44
N GLU A 253 2.08 -8.67 0.91
CA GLU A 253 2.67 -7.40 1.33
C GLU A 253 1.66 -6.24 1.20
N VAL A 254 1.04 -6.11 0.03
CA VAL A 254 0.01 -5.10 -0.24
C VAL A 254 -1.23 -5.32 0.64
N THR A 255 -1.71 -6.55 0.74
CA THR A 255 -2.89 -6.88 1.57
C THR A 255 -2.63 -6.57 3.04
N SER A 256 -1.42 -6.81 3.55
CA SER A 256 -1.02 -6.49 4.93
C SER A 256 -1.08 -4.97 5.20
N ILE A 257 -0.63 -4.15 4.26
CA ILE A 257 -0.73 -2.69 4.37
C ILE A 257 -2.19 -2.24 4.43
N HIS A 258 -3.03 -2.77 3.54
CA HIS A 258 -4.47 -2.46 3.50
C HIS A 258 -5.22 -2.99 4.72
N SER A 259 -4.79 -4.12 5.29
CA SER A 259 -5.28 -4.68 6.55
C SER A 259 -5.04 -3.71 7.71
N VAL A 260 -3.79 -3.25 7.89
CA VAL A 260 -3.44 -2.26 8.95
C VAL A 260 -4.17 -0.94 8.74
N ALA A 261 -4.39 -0.51 7.50
CA ALA A 261 -5.16 0.69 7.18
C ALA A 261 -6.67 0.55 7.47
N GLY A 262 -7.18 -0.68 7.57
CA GLY A 262 -8.62 -0.96 7.68
C GLY A 262 -9.39 -0.68 6.39
N THR A 263 -8.73 -0.80 5.23
CA THR A 263 -9.31 -0.52 3.91
C THR A 263 -9.66 -1.77 3.10
N LEU A 264 -9.42 -2.96 3.67
CA LEU A 264 -9.79 -4.21 3.01
C LEU A 264 -11.31 -4.34 2.92
N VAL A 265 -11.78 -4.78 1.78
CA VAL A 265 -13.20 -5.13 1.61
C VAL A 265 -13.46 -6.46 2.33
N PRO A 266 -14.43 -6.51 3.26
CA PRO A 266 -14.77 -7.77 3.94
C PRO A 266 -15.06 -8.89 2.94
N GLY A 267 -14.43 -10.04 3.16
CA GLY A 267 -14.60 -11.20 2.27
C GLY A 267 -13.76 -11.17 0.98
N ALA A 268 -12.98 -10.14 0.73
CA ALA A 268 -12.01 -10.13 -0.36
C ALA A 268 -10.84 -11.07 -0.06
N GLY A 269 -10.30 -11.73 -1.10
CA GLY A 269 -9.04 -12.45 -1.03
C GLY A 269 -7.83 -11.50 -0.98
N LEU A 270 -6.63 -12.03 -1.25
CA LEU A 270 -5.43 -11.20 -1.42
C LEU A 270 -5.64 -10.17 -2.54
N VAL A 271 -5.13 -8.97 -2.32
CA VAL A 271 -5.08 -7.92 -3.35
C VAL A 271 -4.12 -8.38 -4.44
N SER A 272 -4.65 -8.86 -5.55
CA SER A 272 -3.88 -9.41 -6.67
C SER A 272 -3.61 -8.39 -7.79
N GLU A 273 -4.33 -7.28 -7.79
CA GLU A 273 -4.17 -6.21 -8.77
C GLU A 273 -3.40 -5.03 -8.17
N PRO A 274 -2.50 -4.38 -8.93
CA PRO A 274 -1.79 -3.22 -8.47
C PRO A 274 -2.73 -2.11 -8.00
N PRO A 275 -2.61 -1.59 -6.77
CA PRO A 275 -3.48 -0.55 -6.26
C PRO A 275 -3.29 0.78 -6.99
N PHE A 276 -4.35 1.58 -7.03
CA PHE A 276 -4.35 2.95 -7.54
C PHE A 276 -4.80 3.91 -6.45
N CYS A 277 -3.92 4.81 -6.05
CA CYS A 277 -4.21 5.83 -5.04
C CYS A 277 -4.10 7.21 -5.66
N ALA A 278 -5.18 7.98 -5.58
CA ALA A 278 -5.26 9.36 -6.09
C ALA A 278 -5.76 10.30 -4.98
N PRO A 279 -4.90 10.72 -4.06
CA PRO A 279 -5.28 11.65 -3.01
C PRO A 279 -5.58 13.03 -3.61
N HIS A 280 -6.57 13.72 -3.03
CA HIS A 280 -6.89 15.09 -3.42
C HIS A 280 -5.75 16.05 -3.07
N HIS A 281 -5.53 17.11 -3.82
CA HIS A 281 -4.43 18.07 -3.62
C HIS A 281 -4.47 18.78 -2.25
N THR A 282 -5.61 18.81 -1.57
CA THR A 282 -5.75 19.31 -0.19
C THR A 282 -5.33 18.31 0.88
N ALA A 283 -4.90 17.10 0.52
CA ALA A 283 -4.50 16.08 1.46
C ALA A 283 -3.32 16.56 2.33
N SER A 284 -3.38 16.28 3.62
CA SER A 284 -2.30 16.60 4.55
C SER A 284 -1.08 15.69 4.35
N LYS A 285 0.09 16.11 4.85
CA LYS A 285 1.30 15.28 4.86
C LYS A 285 1.06 13.90 5.49
N ALA A 286 0.30 13.84 6.59
CA ALA A 286 -0.04 12.57 7.25
C ALA A 286 -0.95 11.67 6.39
N ALA A 287 -1.82 12.24 5.57
CA ALA A 287 -2.65 11.47 4.63
C ALA A 287 -1.81 10.86 3.50
N ILE A 288 -0.70 11.50 3.10
CA ILE A 288 0.17 11.03 2.03
C ILE A 288 1.20 10.02 2.53
N VAL A 289 1.98 10.36 3.56
CA VAL A 289 3.07 9.49 4.04
C VAL A 289 2.68 8.65 5.24
N GLY A 290 1.55 8.92 5.86
CA GLY A 290 1.10 8.22 7.04
C GLY A 290 1.37 8.99 8.33
N GLY A 291 0.74 8.56 9.40
CA GLY A 291 0.79 9.19 10.71
C GLY A 291 -0.38 8.81 11.60
N GLY A 292 -0.65 9.59 12.62
CA GLY A 292 -1.75 9.39 13.56
C GLY A 292 -1.31 9.70 15.00
N SER A 293 -2.17 10.20 15.88
CA SER A 293 -1.86 10.49 17.29
C SER A 293 -1.81 9.24 18.16
N GLY A 294 -2.61 8.24 17.82
CA GLY A 294 -2.66 6.94 18.50
C GLY A 294 -1.94 5.85 17.68
N LEU A 295 -2.70 5.03 16.98
CA LEU A 295 -2.17 4.04 16.05
C LEU A 295 -1.56 4.74 14.83
N ILE A 296 -0.32 4.39 14.48
CA ILE A 296 0.31 4.89 13.26
C ILE A 296 -0.30 4.15 12.07
N ARG A 297 -0.94 4.91 11.18
CA ARG A 297 -1.57 4.35 9.96
C ARG A 297 -0.75 4.67 8.73
N PRO A 298 -0.71 3.76 7.74
CA PRO A 298 -0.09 4.03 6.46
C PRO A 298 -0.85 5.12 5.70
N GLY A 299 -0.13 5.95 4.95
CA GLY A 299 -0.70 6.96 4.06
C GLY A 299 -0.84 6.45 2.62
N ALA A 300 -1.27 7.35 1.71
CA ALA A 300 -1.49 7.05 0.30
C ALA A 300 -0.25 6.45 -0.40
N ALA A 301 0.96 6.88 -0.02
CA ALA A 301 2.21 6.34 -0.55
C ALA A 301 2.36 4.84 -0.28
N SER A 302 2.03 4.39 0.94
CA SER A 302 2.08 2.97 1.29
C SER A 302 0.87 2.20 0.77
N LEU A 303 -0.32 2.82 0.72
CA LEU A 303 -1.50 2.22 0.11
C LEU A 303 -1.33 2.00 -1.41
N ALA A 304 -0.48 2.80 -2.07
CA ALA A 304 -0.11 2.63 -3.47
C ALA A 304 1.04 1.64 -3.69
N HIS A 305 1.51 0.94 -2.64
CA HIS A 305 2.63 0.01 -2.73
C HIS A 305 2.44 -1.02 -3.84
N ARG A 306 3.46 -1.25 -4.69
CA ARG A 306 3.41 -2.10 -5.90
C ARG A 306 2.40 -1.67 -6.97
N GLY A 307 1.83 -0.47 -6.83
CA GLY A 307 0.86 0.09 -7.74
C GLY A 307 1.21 1.51 -8.17
N VAL A 308 0.20 2.37 -8.24
CA VAL A 308 0.32 3.73 -8.77
C VAL A 308 -0.14 4.76 -7.74
N LEU A 309 0.73 5.71 -7.44
CA LEU A 309 0.38 6.94 -6.73
C LEU A 309 0.20 8.06 -7.75
N PHE A 310 -1.02 8.53 -7.92
CA PHE A 310 -1.37 9.58 -8.85
C PHE A 310 -1.63 10.90 -8.12
N LEU A 311 -0.88 11.93 -8.45
CA LEU A 311 -1.09 13.29 -7.96
C LEU A 311 -1.62 14.16 -9.10
N ASP A 312 -2.94 14.33 -9.12
CA ASP A 312 -3.56 15.27 -10.07
C ASP A 312 -3.39 16.69 -9.57
N GLU A 313 -3.27 17.63 -10.50
CA GLU A 313 -2.99 19.03 -10.17
C GLU A 313 -1.79 19.19 -9.23
N ALA A 314 -0.72 18.40 -9.49
CA ALA A 314 0.43 18.29 -8.60
C ALA A 314 1.00 19.63 -8.09
N PRO A 315 1.04 20.75 -8.88
CA PRO A 315 1.47 22.04 -8.34
C PRO A 315 0.53 22.67 -7.30
N GLU A 316 -0.70 22.15 -7.12
CA GLU A 316 -1.64 22.66 -6.10
C GLU A 316 -1.43 22.03 -4.72
N PHE A 317 -0.69 20.92 -4.64
CA PHE A 317 -0.31 20.35 -3.34
C PHE A 317 0.60 21.30 -2.56
N GLN A 318 0.52 21.24 -1.24
CA GLN A 318 1.46 21.94 -0.36
C GLN A 318 2.87 21.40 -0.58
N ARG A 319 3.86 22.28 -0.57
CA ARG A 319 5.25 21.93 -0.89
C ARG A 319 5.84 20.89 0.06
N ASP A 320 5.52 20.98 1.33
CA ASP A 320 5.99 20.04 2.36
C ASP A 320 5.41 18.62 2.16
N VAL A 321 4.21 18.52 1.59
CA VAL A 321 3.57 17.26 1.20
C VAL A 321 4.34 16.62 0.04
N LEU A 322 4.66 17.40 -1.00
CA LEU A 322 5.43 16.92 -2.15
C LEU A 322 6.86 16.53 -1.75
N ASP A 323 7.50 17.34 -0.91
CA ASP A 323 8.86 17.05 -0.42
C ASP A 323 8.91 15.80 0.47
N ALA A 324 7.83 15.47 1.17
CA ALA A 324 7.74 14.25 1.97
C ALA A 324 7.78 12.95 1.13
N LEU A 325 7.42 13.01 -0.15
CA LEU A 325 7.51 11.86 -1.07
C LEU A 325 8.94 11.52 -1.50
N ARG A 326 9.91 12.40 -1.23
CA ARG A 326 11.31 12.19 -1.65
C ARG A 326 11.91 10.94 -1.01
N GLN A 327 11.67 10.74 0.28
CA GLN A 327 12.18 9.57 1.01
C GLN A 327 11.60 8.25 0.48
N PRO A 328 10.27 8.05 0.38
CA PRO A 328 9.73 6.80 -0.14
C PRO A 328 10.12 6.52 -1.61
N LEU A 329 10.30 7.55 -2.43
CA LEU A 329 10.78 7.38 -3.82
C LEU A 329 12.24 6.91 -3.89
N GLU A 330 13.06 7.17 -2.87
CA GLU A 330 14.46 6.71 -2.80
C GLU A 330 14.59 5.37 -2.06
N ALA A 331 13.97 5.28 -0.88
CA ALA A 331 14.13 4.13 0.01
C ALA A 331 13.14 2.99 -0.30
N GLY A 332 12.03 3.27 -1.00
CA GLY A 332 10.96 2.32 -1.20
C GLY A 332 10.14 2.02 0.05
N GLU A 333 10.29 2.83 1.09
CA GLU A 333 9.56 2.73 2.36
C GLU A 333 9.29 4.11 2.96
N VAL A 334 8.24 4.20 3.75
CA VAL A 334 7.97 5.33 4.64
C VAL A 334 8.40 4.97 6.05
N VAL A 335 9.21 5.81 6.67
CA VAL A 335 9.64 5.67 8.07
C VAL A 335 9.00 6.77 8.90
N ILE A 336 8.19 6.38 9.88
CA ILE A 336 7.51 7.30 10.79
C ILE A 336 8.12 7.12 12.19
N ALA A 337 9.03 8.02 12.55
CA ALA A 337 9.65 8.03 13.87
C ALA A 337 8.78 8.83 14.87
N ARG A 338 8.58 8.28 16.06
CA ARG A 338 7.96 8.93 17.22
C ARG A 338 8.76 8.62 18.48
N GLN A 339 8.52 9.37 19.55
CA GLN A 339 9.29 9.27 20.80
C GLN A 339 9.51 7.84 21.31
N ALA A 340 8.53 6.96 21.13
CA ALA A 340 8.58 5.59 21.68
C ALA A 340 8.76 4.50 20.61
N MET A 341 8.69 4.82 19.31
CA MET A 341 8.71 3.80 18.26
C MET A 341 8.98 4.36 16.87
N THR A 342 9.53 3.51 16.02
CA THR A 342 9.67 3.77 14.59
C THR A 342 8.86 2.75 13.81
N ALA A 343 7.81 3.20 13.11
CA ALA A 343 7.03 2.35 12.22
C ALA A 343 7.55 2.47 10.80
N ARG A 344 7.67 1.33 10.11
CA ARG A 344 8.06 1.24 8.71
C ARG A 344 6.90 0.69 7.89
N PHE A 345 6.64 1.32 6.75
CA PHE A 345 5.64 0.86 5.80
C PHE A 345 6.26 0.77 4.42
N PRO A 346 6.19 -0.36 3.72
CA PRO A 346 6.61 -0.45 2.32
C PRO A 346 5.86 0.58 1.46
N ALA A 347 6.59 1.24 0.55
CA ALA A 347 6.05 2.30 -0.30
C ALA A 347 6.76 2.35 -1.66
N ARG A 348 6.87 1.20 -2.33
CA ARG A 348 7.39 1.09 -3.70
C ARG A 348 6.24 1.25 -4.67
N PHE A 349 6.05 2.43 -5.23
CA PHE A 349 4.98 2.77 -6.15
C PHE A 349 5.53 3.46 -7.41
N THR A 350 4.79 3.41 -8.49
CA THR A 350 5.01 4.27 -9.65
C THR A 350 4.34 5.62 -9.38
N LEU A 351 5.13 6.70 -9.35
CA LEU A 351 4.60 8.05 -9.21
C LEU A 351 4.14 8.57 -10.57
N VAL A 352 2.90 9.04 -10.63
CA VAL A 352 2.37 9.78 -11.78
C VAL A 352 1.96 11.17 -11.33
N LEU A 353 2.62 12.20 -11.88
CA LEU A 353 2.32 13.59 -11.64
C LEU A 353 1.54 14.15 -12.82
N ALA A 354 0.41 14.80 -12.60
CA ALA A 354 -0.29 15.56 -13.63
C ALA A 354 -0.29 17.05 -13.27
N ALA A 355 0.01 17.89 -14.25
CA ALA A 355 0.03 19.32 -14.09
C ALA A 355 -0.62 20.02 -15.29
N ASN A 356 -1.24 21.17 -15.01
CA ASN A 356 -1.62 22.11 -16.06
C ASN A 356 -0.42 23.02 -16.39
N PRO A 357 -0.32 23.59 -17.59
CA PRO A 357 0.80 24.48 -17.96
C PRO A 357 0.77 25.83 -17.22
N CYS A 358 -0.35 26.18 -16.60
CA CYS A 358 -0.53 27.42 -15.85
C CYS A 358 -1.71 27.28 -14.86
N PRO A 359 -1.79 28.16 -13.84
CA PRO A 359 -2.84 28.10 -12.82
C PRO A 359 -4.23 28.46 -13.32
N CYS A 360 -4.36 29.18 -14.46
CA CYS A 360 -5.66 29.54 -15.01
C CYS A 360 -6.41 28.36 -15.62
N ALA A 361 -5.71 27.25 -15.90
CA ALA A 361 -6.24 26.02 -16.48
C ALA A 361 -7.10 26.23 -17.75
N ARG A 362 -6.92 27.36 -18.47
CA ARG A 362 -7.63 27.63 -19.72
C ARG A 362 -7.04 26.77 -20.82
N ALA A 363 -7.89 25.99 -21.49
CA ALA A 363 -7.49 25.21 -22.64
C ALA A 363 -7.21 26.16 -23.82
N ALA A 364 -6.14 25.92 -24.56
CA ALA A 364 -5.94 26.54 -25.88
C ALA A 364 -6.90 25.86 -26.87
N THR A 365 -8.19 26.18 -26.81
CA THR A 365 -9.18 25.71 -27.80
C THR A 365 -9.30 26.74 -28.91
N PRO A 366 -9.41 26.31 -30.17
CA PRO A 366 -9.76 27.23 -31.25
C PRO A 366 -11.07 27.97 -30.93
N GLY A 367 -11.01 29.31 -30.79
CA GLY A 367 -12.15 30.14 -30.39
C GLY A 367 -12.36 30.34 -28.89
N GLY A 368 -11.55 29.70 -28.00
CA GLY A 368 -11.54 29.96 -26.55
C GLY A 368 -10.64 31.16 -26.19
N THR A 369 -10.87 31.74 -24.98
CA THR A 369 -9.96 32.79 -24.47
C THR A 369 -8.60 32.15 -24.18
N ALA A 370 -7.57 32.58 -24.94
CA ALA A 370 -6.20 32.14 -24.75
C ALA A 370 -5.72 32.39 -23.28
N CYS A 371 -4.78 31.58 -22.83
CA CYS A 371 -4.16 31.79 -21.52
C CYS A 371 -3.41 33.14 -21.48
N GLU A 372 -3.84 34.06 -20.63
CA GLU A 372 -3.24 35.37 -20.38
C GLU A 372 -2.18 35.39 -19.28
N CYS A 373 -1.84 34.22 -18.70
CA CYS A 373 -0.84 34.13 -17.65
C CYS A 373 0.54 34.58 -18.14
N SER A 374 1.16 35.50 -17.42
CA SER A 374 2.52 35.93 -17.72
C SER A 374 3.52 34.76 -17.60
N PRO A 375 4.66 34.80 -18.31
CA PRO A 375 5.72 33.78 -18.17
C PRO A 375 6.20 33.62 -16.72
N ALA A 376 6.21 34.70 -15.94
CA ALA A 376 6.55 34.66 -14.52
C ALA A 376 5.53 33.88 -13.70
N THR A 377 4.23 34.04 -13.98
CA THR A 377 3.15 33.30 -13.31
C THR A 377 3.23 31.81 -13.62
N ARG A 378 3.48 31.44 -14.87
CA ARG A 378 3.66 30.04 -15.30
C ARG A 378 4.87 29.41 -14.60
N ARG A 379 6.03 30.08 -14.61
CA ARG A 379 7.24 29.61 -13.91
C ARG A 379 7.01 29.44 -12.40
N ARG A 380 6.34 30.40 -11.77
CA ARG A 380 6.00 30.32 -10.33
C ARG A 380 5.08 29.15 -10.03
N TYR A 381 4.09 28.88 -10.87
CA TYR A 381 3.16 27.76 -10.73
C TYR A 381 3.87 26.43 -10.86
N LEU A 382 4.58 26.18 -11.95
CA LEU A 382 5.34 24.95 -12.14
C LEU A 382 6.50 24.79 -11.14
N GLY A 383 7.09 25.90 -10.69
CA GLY A 383 8.14 25.93 -9.68
C GLY A 383 7.69 25.50 -8.28
N ARG A 384 6.38 25.26 -8.05
CA ARG A 384 5.90 24.59 -6.83
C ARG A 384 6.32 23.12 -6.79
N LEU A 385 6.50 22.49 -7.95
CA LEU A 385 7.14 21.18 -8.07
C LEU A 385 8.63 21.38 -7.84
N SER A 386 9.14 20.91 -6.69
CA SER A 386 10.55 21.09 -6.34
C SER A 386 11.46 20.34 -7.33
N GLY A 387 12.61 20.94 -7.65
CA GLY A 387 13.64 20.29 -8.48
C GLY A 387 13.98 18.88 -8.00
N PRO A 388 14.22 18.67 -6.68
CA PRO A 388 14.46 17.34 -6.14
C PRO A 388 13.34 16.32 -6.36
N LEU A 389 12.07 16.73 -6.42
CA LEU A 389 10.96 15.82 -6.77
C LEU A 389 10.98 15.50 -8.28
N LEU A 390 11.15 16.52 -9.11
CA LEU A 390 11.23 16.35 -10.58
C LEU A 390 12.45 15.52 -10.99
N ASP A 391 13.54 15.58 -10.22
CA ASP A 391 14.70 14.69 -10.39
C ASP A 391 14.36 13.21 -10.17
N ARG A 392 13.21 12.85 -9.62
CA ARG A 392 12.76 11.46 -9.44
C ARG A 392 11.78 11.02 -10.50
N VAL A 393 11.35 11.92 -11.35
CA VAL A 393 10.58 11.59 -12.54
C VAL A 393 11.53 11.15 -13.65
N ASP A 394 11.20 10.08 -14.35
CA ASP A 394 12.05 9.49 -15.40
C ASP A 394 11.54 9.82 -16.79
N VAL A 395 10.24 9.93 -16.93
CA VAL A 395 9.54 10.14 -18.20
C VAL A 395 8.64 11.37 -18.10
N LYS A 396 8.77 12.29 -19.03
CA LYS A 396 7.98 13.52 -19.12
C LYS A 396 7.27 13.57 -20.47
N VAL A 397 5.97 13.81 -20.45
CA VAL A 397 5.15 13.89 -21.66
C VAL A 397 4.25 15.11 -21.59
N THR A 398 4.17 15.83 -22.69
CA THR A 398 3.20 16.92 -22.89
C THR A 398 2.01 16.37 -23.66
N LEU A 399 0.80 16.53 -23.10
CA LEU A 399 -0.44 16.14 -23.75
C LEU A 399 -1.07 17.37 -24.41
N GLU A 400 -1.33 17.25 -25.69
CA GLU A 400 -2.02 18.29 -26.45
C GLU A 400 -3.52 17.99 -26.59
N PRO A 401 -4.36 19.02 -26.85
CA PRO A 401 -5.75 18.80 -27.17
C PRO A 401 -5.92 17.92 -28.41
N VAL A 402 -6.66 16.84 -28.28
CA VAL A 402 -6.88 15.86 -29.35
C VAL A 402 -7.80 16.44 -30.43
N ASN A 403 -7.41 16.30 -31.68
CA ASN A 403 -8.25 16.68 -32.78
C ASN A 403 -9.26 15.59 -33.17
N ARG A 404 -10.33 15.97 -33.88
CA ARG A 404 -11.40 15.04 -34.29
C ARG A 404 -10.89 13.89 -35.17
N ARG A 405 -9.87 14.14 -36.00
CA ARG A 405 -9.33 13.13 -36.92
C ARG A 405 -8.61 12.02 -36.13
N GLU A 406 -7.78 12.41 -35.18
CA GLU A 406 -7.08 11.49 -34.27
C GLU A 406 -8.06 10.65 -33.46
N MET A 407 -9.10 11.29 -32.88
CA MET A 407 -10.15 10.56 -32.13
C MET A 407 -10.87 9.53 -32.99
N LEU A 408 -11.18 9.86 -34.25
CA LEU A 408 -11.85 8.93 -35.16
C LEU A 408 -10.94 7.78 -35.60
N TYR A 409 -9.66 8.06 -35.81
CA TYR A 409 -8.65 7.04 -36.11
C TYR A 409 -8.49 6.07 -34.95
N ASP A 410 -8.25 6.58 -33.75
CA ASP A 410 -8.02 5.76 -32.55
C ASP A 410 -9.24 4.94 -32.12
N ARG A 411 -10.46 5.40 -32.36
CA ARG A 411 -11.66 4.58 -32.12
C ARG A 411 -11.62 3.21 -32.80
N LYS A 412 -10.90 3.08 -33.91
CA LYS A 412 -10.76 1.83 -34.67
C LYS A 412 -9.45 1.09 -34.40
N HIS A 413 -8.42 1.80 -33.93
CA HIS A 413 -7.05 1.29 -33.89
C HIS A 413 -6.43 1.32 -32.50
N ALA A 414 -7.09 1.95 -31.50
CA ALA A 414 -6.55 1.97 -30.13
C ALA A 414 -6.45 0.56 -29.55
N GLU A 415 -5.28 0.20 -29.10
CA GLU A 415 -5.02 -1.11 -28.52
C GLU A 415 -5.66 -1.25 -27.12
N PRO A 416 -6.36 -2.35 -26.84
CA PRO A 416 -6.90 -2.62 -25.53
C PRO A 416 -5.80 -2.91 -24.50
N SER A 417 -6.08 -2.62 -23.23
CA SER A 417 -5.17 -2.88 -22.11
C SER A 417 -4.56 -4.28 -22.12
N ALA A 418 -5.33 -5.30 -22.51
CA ALA A 418 -4.87 -6.68 -22.52
C ALA A 418 -3.67 -6.92 -23.46
N ILE A 419 -3.66 -6.29 -24.65
CA ILE A 419 -2.54 -6.41 -25.60
C ILE A 419 -1.29 -5.72 -25.05
N VAL A 420 -1.46 -4.49 -24.53
CA VAL A 420 -0.35 -3.72 -23.94
C VAL A 420 0.19 -4.42 -22.69
N ALA A 421 -0.67 -4.94 -21.81
CA ALA A 421 -0.28 -5.70 -20.64
C ALA A 421 0.56 -6.95 -20.99
N HIS A 422 0.22 -7.63 -22.08
CA HIS A 422 1.03 -8.78 -22.56
C HIS A 422 2.44 -8.33 -22.97
N ARG A 423 2.60 -7.22 -23.70
CA ARG A 423 3.92 -6.68 -24.07
C ARG A 423 4.70 -6.23 -22.84
N VAL A 424 4.04 -5.56 -21.89
CA VAL A 424 4.65 -5.16 -20.61
C VAL A 424 5.13 -6.38 -19.82
N ALA A 425 4.32 -7.44 -19.72
CA ALA A 425 4.72 -8.68 -19.05
C ALA A 425 5.96 -9.30 -19.72
N ALA A 426 5.95 -9.43 -21.04
CA ALA A 426 7.11 -9.97 -21.79
C ALA A 426 8.38 -9.11 -21.62
N ALA A 427 8.25 -7.76 -21.54
CA ALA A 427 9.37 -6.88 -21.28
C ALA A 427 9.91 -7.06 -19.85
N ARG A 428 9.02 -7.19 -18.86
CA ARG A 428 9.42 -7.46 -17.47
C ARG A 428 10.07 -8.82 -17.29
N ASP A 429 9.64 -9.84 -18.03
CA ASP A 429 10.28 -11.16 -18.02
C ASP A 429 11.72 -11.07 -18.55
N ARG A 430 11.95 -10.33 -19.65
CA ARG A 430 13.31 -10.07 -20.16
C ARG A 430 14.18 -9.35 -19.14
N ALA A 431 13.65 -8.30 -18.50
CA ALA A 431 14.34 -7.58 -17.44
C ALA A 431 14.65 -8.51 -16.25
N SER A 432 13.69 -9.32 -15.81
CA SER A 432 13.85 -10.29 -14.72
C SER A 432 14.94 -11.32 -15.00
N HIS A 433 14.98 -11.87 -16.21
CA HIS A 433 16.05 -12.80 -16.62
C HIS A 433 17.42 -12.12 -16.61
N ARG A 434 17.52 -10.90 -17.12
CA ARG A 434 18.77 -10.12 -17.12
C ARG A 434 19.23 -9.77 -15.70
N LEU A 435 18.29 -9.46 -14.79
CA LEU A 435 18.55 -9.07 -13.41
C LEU A 435 18.63 -10.26 -12.45
N ALA A 436 18.54 -11.50 -12.95
CA ALA A 436 18.63 -12.70 -12.13
C ALA A 436 19.93 -12.71 -11.30
N GLY A 437 19.83 -13.06 -10.03
CA GLY A 437 20.98 -13.03 -9.09
C GLY A 437 21.31 -11.65 -8.53
N THR A 438 20.55 -10.60 -8.89
CA THR A 438 20.68 -9.27 -8.31
C THR A 438 19.49 -8.97 -7.38
N PRO A 439 19.58 -7.96 -6.50
CA PRO A 439 18.45 -7.56 -5.67
C PRO A 439 17.38 -6.74 -6.42
N TRP A 440 17.62 -6.37 -7.68
CA TRP A 440 16.71 -5.54 -8.47
C TRP A 440 15.78 -6.39 -9.32
N ARG A 441 14.54 -5.89 -9.49
CA ARG A 441 13.51 -6.54 -10.29
C ARG A 441 13.10 -5.74 -11.52
N LEU A 442 13.31 -4.42 -11.48
CA LEU A 442 12.90 -3.48 -12.53
C LEU A 442 14.09 -2.62 -12.98
N ASN A 443 14.05 -2.16 -14.22
CA ASN A 443 15.09 -1.29 -14.76
C ASN A 443 15.28 0.00 -13.95
N ALA A 444 14.20 0.57 -13.44
CA ALA A 444 14.25 1.78 -12.61
C ALA A 444 15.02 1.57 -11.29
N GLU A 445 15.16 0.36 -10.81
CA GLU A 445 15.83 0.03 -9.54
C GLU A 445 17.36 -0.11 -9.69
N ILE A 446 17.89 -0.24 -10.91
CA ILE A 446 19.32 -0.49 -11.15
C ILE A 446 20.13 0.75 -10.73
N PRO A 447 21.12 0.66 -9.81
CA PRO A 447 21.98 1.77 -9.44
C PRO A 447 22.82 2.28 -10.63
N GLY A 448 23.10 3.59 -10.68
CA GLY A 448 23.89 4.17 -11.76
C GLY A 448 25.30 3.58 -11.91
N ALA A 449 25.94 3.18 -10.80
CA ALA A 449 27.23 2.50 -10.85
C ALA A 449 27.15 1.16 -11.61
N GLU A 450 26.07 0.40 -11.39
CA GLU A 450 25.85 -0.89 -12.06
C GLU A 450 25.45 -0.74 -13.53
N LEU A 451 24.71 0.32 -13.87
CA LEU A 451 24.41 0.64 -15.28
C LEU A 451 25.71 0.84 -16.08
N ARG A 452 26.69 1.51 -15.50
CA ARG A 452 27.97 1.78 -16.15
C ARG A 452 28.90 0.56 -16.18
N ARG A 453 28.75 -0.35 -15.21
CA ARG A 453 29.62 -1.54 -15.09
C ARG A 453 29.07 -2.76 -15.83
N SER A 454 27.82 -3.10 -15.53
CA SER A 454 27.24 -4.41 -15.91
C SER A 454 26.13 -4.29 -16.95
N PHE A 455 25.46 -3.13 -17.02
CA PHE A 455 24.31 -2.90 -17.88
C PHE A 455 24.56 -1.76 -18.90
N THR A 456 25.75 -1.72 -19.48
CA THR A 456 26.13 -0.72 -20.49
C THR A 456 25.34 -0.95 -21.79
N PRO A 457 24.75 0.09 -22.39
CA PRO A 457 24.16 0.03 -23.73
C PRO A 457 25.15 -0.45 -24.81
N GLY A 458 24.65 -0.72 -26.00
CA GLY A 458 25.47 -1.17 -27.14
C GLY A 458 26.59 -0.19 -27.50
N HIS A 459 27.58 -0.69 -28.23
CA HIS A 459 28.72 0.14 -28.65
C HIS A 459 28.26 1.38 -29.42
N GLY A 460 28.74 2.55 -29.00
CA GLY A 460 28.37 3.85 -29.63
C GLY A 460 26.96 4.34 -29.36
N ALA A 461 26.15 3.63 -28.58
CA ALA A 461 24.78 4.01 -28.28
C ALA A 461 24.67 5.27 -27.40
N LEU A 462 25.71 5.62 -26.67
CA LEU A 462 25.72 6.74 -25.72
C LEU A 462 26.17 8.07 -26.35
N LYS A 463 26.55 8.13 -27.63
CA LYS A 463 27.09 9.36 -28.28
C LYS A 463 26.19 10.57 -28.12
N SER A 464 24.89 10.40 -28.36
CA SER A 464 23.91 11.50 -28.22
C SER A 464 23.75 11.94 -26.77
N LEU A 465 23.81 10.99 -25.82
CA LEU A 465 23.73 11.26 -24.39
C LEU A 465 24.97 12.01 -23.89
N GLU A 466 26.16 11.58 -24.31
CA GLU A 466 27.44 12.25 -24.02
C GLU A 466 27.42 13.69 -24.51
N ARG A 467 26.96 13.92 -25.75
CA ARG A 467 26.80 15.26 -26.29
C ARG A 467 25.78 16.11 -25.52
N ALA A 468 24.65 15.54 -25.11
CA ALA A 468 23.65 16.24 -24.29
C ALA A 468 24.22 16.62 -22.91
N MET A 469 25.08 15.78 -22.34
CA MET A 469 25.81 16.10 -21.09
C MET A 469 26.85 17.20 -21.27
N GLU A 470 27.64 17.17 -22.36
CA GLU A 470 28.60 18.22 -22.71
C GLU A 470 27.92 19.59 -22.90
N LEU A 471 26.73 19.61 -23.49
CA LEU A 471 25.91 20.81 -23.64
C LEU A 471 25.20 21.25 -22.35
N GLY A 472 25.39 20.52 -21.24
CA GLY A 472 24.74 20.83 -19.96
C GLY A 472 23.23 20.59 -19.92
N GLN A 473 22.66 19.91 -20.91
CA GLN A 473 21.22 19.61 -20.99
C GLN A 473 20.81 18.46 -20.07
N VAL A 474 21.75 17.54 -19.79
CA VAL A 474 21.53 16.35 -18.98
C VAL A 474 22.59 16.26 -17.88
N SER A 475 22.16 16.11 -16.63
CA SER A 475 23.06 15.84 -15.50
C SER A 475 23.47 14.37 -15.46
N ALA A 476 24.52 14.04 -14.67
CA ALA A 476 24.94 12.64 -14.48
C ALA A 476 23.80 11.76 -13.94
N ARG A 477 22.94 12.26 -13.03
CA ARG A 477 21.75 11.55 -12.55
C ARG A 477 20.70 11.37 -13.67
N GLY A 478 20.52 12.40 -14.50
CA GLY A 478 19.65 12.35 -15.67
C GLY A 478 20.13 11.28 -16.67
N ALA A 479 21.44 11.18 -16.90
CA ALA A 479 22.03 10.17 -17.77
C ALA A 479 21.74 8.74 -17.29
N ASP A 480 21.90 8.47 -15.99
CA ASP A 480 21.56 7.16 -15.40
C ASP A 480 20.06 6.82 -15.63
N LYS A 481 19.16 7.79 -15.52
CA LYS A 481 17.73 7.60 -15.76
C LYS A 481 17.41 7.35 -17.24
N ILE A 482 18.00 8.12 -18.11
CA ILE A 482 17.86 7.92 -19.57
C ILE A 482 18.29 6.50 -19.93
N VAL A 483 19.39 6.01 -19.40
CA VAL A 483 19.87 4.64 -19.67
C VAL A 483 18.88 3.58 -19.12
N ARG A 484 18.29 3.79 -17.93
CA ARG A 484 17.24 2.89 -17.40
C ARG A 484 16.01 2.87 -18.31
N VAL A 485 15.55 4.02 -18.77
CA VAL A 485 14.42 4.12 -19.71
C VAL A 485 14.77 3.47 -21.05
N ALA A 486 15.97 3.69 -21.58
CA ALA A 486 16.44 3.05 -22.81
C ALA A 486 16.44 1.51 -22.70
N TRP A 487 16.80 0.94 -21.54
CA TRP A 487 16.67 -0.49 -21.28
C TRP A 487 15.22 -0.95 -21.37
N SER A 488 14.27 -0.19 -20.83
CA SER A 488 12.85 -0.54 -20.88
C SER A 488 12.28 -0.46 -22.30
N VAL A 489 12.74 0.51 -23.10
CA VAL A 489 12.42 0.58 -24.53
C VAL A 489 12.98 -0.62 -25.30
N ALA A 490 14.24 -1.01 -25.02
CA ALA A 490 14.85 -2.19 -25.62
C ALA A 490 14.13 -3.48 -25.23
N ASP A 491 13.73 -3.63 -23.97
CA ASP A 491 12.97 -4.79 -23.49
C ASP A 491 11.60 -4.88 -24.19
N LEU A 492 10.88 -3.77 -24.37
CA LEU A 492 9.62 -3.74 -25.13
C LEU A 492 9.83 -4.12 -26.61
N ALA A 493 10.94 -3.66 -27.21
CA ALA A 493 11.31 -4.01 -28.58
C ALA A 493 11.91 -5.41 -28.74
N GLY A 494 12.09 -6.17 -27.66
CA GLY A 494 12.71 -7.51 -27.69
C GLY A 494 14.20 -7.49 -28.02
N LYS A 495 14.89 -6.37 -27.81
CA LYS A 495 16.33 -6.24 -28.09
C LYS A 495 17.17 -6.67 -26.89
N PRO A 496 18.33 -7.31 -27.10
CA PRO A 496 19.19 -7.76 -26.01
C PRO A 496 19.91 -6.63 -25.28
N ARG A 497 20.09 -5.47 -25.94
CA ARG A 497 20.71 -4.24 -25.38
C ARG A 497 20.15 -3.01 -26.07
N PRO A 498 20.07 -1.84 -25.37
CA PRO A 498 19.72 -0.58 -25.98
C PRO A 498 20.76 -0.15 -27.02
N GLY A 499 20.32 0.25 -28.20
CA GLY A 499 21.13 0.93 -29.21
C GLY A 499 20.95 2.45 -29.16
N GLY A 500 21.53 3.18 -30.13
CA GLY A 500 21.43 4.64 -30.22
C GLY A 500 19.99 5.13 -30.30
N GLY A 501 19.12 4.45 -31.07
CA GLY A 501 17.72 4.83 -31.22
C GLY A 501 16.91 4.77 -29.91
N GLU A 502 17.13 3.74 -29.08
CA GLU A 502 16.49 3.61 -27.77
C GLU A 502 16.99 4.68 -26.78
N VAL A 503 18.27 5.05 -26.87
CA VAL A 503 18.86 6.10 -26.06
C VAL A 503 18.33 7.47 -26.49
N ASP A 504 18.29 7.76 -27.79
CA ASP A 504 17.76 9.01 -28.34
C ASP A 504 16.29 9.21 -27.99
N PHE A 505 15.50 8.12 -28.07
CA PHE A 505 14.11 8.14 -27.65
C PHE A 505 13.97 8.45 -26.16
N ALA A 506 14.78 7.82 -25.31
CA ALA A 506 14.79 8.05 -23.88
C ALA A 506 15.25 9.49 -23.52
N ILE A 507 16.17 10.09 -24.27
CA ILE A 507 16.55 11.51 -24.12
C ILE A 507 15.33 12.42 -24.39
N GLY A 508 14.57 12.15 -25.46
CA GLY A 508 13.35 12.90 -25.76
C GLY A 508 12.34 12.85 -24.61
N LEU A 509 12.08 11.66 -24.06
CA LEU A 509 11.19 11.48 -22.91
C LEU A 509 11.70 12.16 -21.63
N TRP A 510 13.02 12.22 -21.43
CA TRP A 510 13.62 12.91 -20.28
C TRP A 510 13.50 14.42 -20.40
N LEU A 511 13.77 14.98 -21.56
CA LEU A 511 13.70 16.42 -21.81
C LEU A 511 12.26 16.91 -21.86
N GLY A 512 11.31 16.06 -22.22
CA GLY A 512 9.91 16.42 -22.41
C GLY A 512 9.72 17.29 -23.65
N VAL A 513 10.58 17.13 -24.65
CA VAL A 513 10.54 17.88 -25.93
C VAL A 513 9.65 17.10 -26.88
N ASP A 514 8.61 17.78 -27.39
CA ASP A 514 7.80 17.26 -28.47
C ASP A 514 8.67 17.10 -29.74
N ARG A 515 8.56 15.97 -30.41
CA ARG A 515 9.21 15.68 -31.68
C ARG A 515 8.31 15.99 -32.84
#